data_1265c1c86083c1444ed6040b7086b49a
#
_entry.id   1265c1c86083c1444ed6040b7086b49a
#
_cell.length_a   1.000
_cell.length_b   1.000
_cell.length_c   1.000
_cell.angle_alpha   90.00
_cell.angle_beta   90.00
_cell.angle_gamma   90.00
#
_symmetry.space_group_name_H-M   'P 1'
#
loop_
_entity.id
_entity.type
_entity.pdbx_description
1 polymer ?
#
loop_
_entity_poly.entity_id
_entity_poly.type
_entity_poly.pdbx_seq_one_letter_code
_entity_poly.pdbx_strand_id
1 'polypeptide(L)'
;NVFDYSLGNPSVPAPKSFTDAMVDLYENGDPVAIHGYSPSLGIPSVKDAIAENLNERFGMAYTGNHIFPTTGAAGALSHAMRAVTKPGDEIITFAPYFPEYQPYVKGAGAKLTIVPADTENFQINFDAFEAALNPNVQVVLINTPNNPSGAVYSADTLKRLAAILTAKQVEYGHDIFLISDEPYREIVFDGATQPYPA
;
A
#
# COMPACT_ATOMS: atom_id res chain seq x y z
N ASN A 1 -10.63 -28.78 -22.32
CA ASN A 1 -10.88 -27.66 -21.42
C ASN A 1 -9.53 -27.17 -20.88
N VAL A 2 -9.29 -25.88 -20.96
CA VAL A 2 -8.13 -25.22 -20.36
C VAL A 2 -8.65 -24.48 -19.14
N PHE A 3 -8.02 -24.66 -17.98
CA PHE A 3 -8.28 -23.90 -16.79
C PHE A 3 -7.22 -22.80 -16.71
N ASP A 4 -7.66 -21.55 -16.79
CA ASP A 4 -6.76 -20.39 -16.72
C ASP A 4 -6.72 -19.87 -15.28
N TYR A 5 -5.54 -19.88 -14.68
CA TYR A 5 -5.24 -19.35 -13.33
C TYR A 5 -4.31 -18.14 -13.38
N SER A 6 -4.12 -17.53 -14.55
CA SER A 6 -3.20 -16.40 -14.73
C SER A 6 -3.72 -15.10 -14.14
N LEU A 7 -5.04 -14.96 -13.99
CA LEU A 7 -5.68 -13.77 -13.44
C LEU A 7 -6.66 -14.13 -12.33
N GLY A 8 -6.44 -13.60 -11.13
CA GLY A 8 -7.36 -13.69 -10.01
C GLY A 8 -8.47 -12.63 -10.12
N ASN A 9 -9.65 -13.02 -10.58
CA ASN A 9 -10.79 -12.11 -10.62
C ASN A 9 -11.74 -12.42 -9.45
N PRO A 10 -12.15 -11.40 -8.64
CA PRO A 10 -13.11 -11.61 -7.57
C PRO A 10 -14.41 -12.24 -8.09
N SER A 11 -14.85 -13.31 -7.43
CA SER A 11 -16.10 -14.03 -7.78
C SER A 11 -17.27 -13.72 -6.85
N VAL A 12 -17.05 -12.85 -5.85
CA VAL A 12 -18.07 -12.44 -4.87
C VAL A 12 -18.72 -11.14 -5.34
N PRO A 13 -20.05 -11.06 -5.41
CA PRO A 13 -20.75 -9.83 -5.78
C PRO A 13 -20.54 -8.73 -4.72
N ALA A 14 -20.66 -7.47 -5.15
CA ALA A 14 -20.66 -6.35 -4.22
C ALA A 14 -21.82 -6.48 -3.19
N PRO A 15 -21.64 -6.02 -1.96
CA PRO A 15 -22.72 -6.01 -0.97
C PRO A 15 -23.95 -5.25 -1.49
N LYS A 16 -25.16 -5.73 -1.12
CA LYS A 16 -26.39 -5.08 -1.53
C LYS A 16 -26.47 -3.61 -1.11
N SER A 17 -25.97 -3.29 0.08
CA SER A 17 -25.88 -1.92 0.60
C SER A 17 -25.11 -0.97 -0.32
N PHE A 18 -24.03 -1.45 -0.96
CA PHE A 18 -23.30 -0.66 -1.95
C PHE A 18 -24.15 -0.38 -3.19
N THR A 19 -24.81 -1.43 -3.72
CA THR A 19 -25.67 -1.28 -4.90
C THR A 19 -26.84 -0.32 -4.61
N ASP A 20 -27.48 -0.46 -3.45
CA ASP A 20 -28.60 0.40 -3.04
C ASP A 20 -28.12 1.88 -2.91
N ALA A 21 -26.97 2.12 -2.30
CA ALA A 21 -26.41 3.47 -2.18
C ALA A 21 -26.06 4.09 -3.56
N MET A 22 -25.58 3.30 -4.50
CA MET A 22 -25.31 3.77 -5.87
C MET A 22 -26.61 4.13 -6.60
N VAL A 23 -27.67 3.32 -6.46
CA VAL A 23 -28.99 3.61 -7.05
C VAL A 23 -29.56 4.90 -6.44
N ASP A 24 -29.55 5.01 -5.11
CA ASP A 24 -30.03 6.20 -4.40
C ASP A 24 -29.28 7.47 -4.84
N LEU A 25 -27.96 7.39 -4.97
CA LEU A 25 -27.14 8.50 -5.46
C LEU A 25 -27.60 8.99 -6.84
N TYR A 26 -27.86 8.05 -7.78
CA TYR A 26 -28.28 8.41 -9.13
C TYR A 26 -29.74 8.88 -9.24
N GLU A 27 -30.63 8.35 -8.40
CA GLU A 27 -32.04 8.70 -8.42
C GLU A 27 -32.34 10.01 -7.68
N ASN A 28 -31.65 10.28 -6.57
CA ASN A 28 -31.96 11.34 -5.63
C ASN A 28 -30.86 12.40 -5.48
N GLY A 29 -29.65 12.14 -5.96
CA GLY A 29 -28.53 13.08 -5.87
C GLY A 29 -28.61 14.21 -6.90
N ASP A 30 -27.82 15.28 -6.68
CA ASP A 30 -27.69 16.37 -7.66
C ASP A 30 -26.96 15.88 -8.92
N PRO A 31 -27.63 15.85 -10.09
CA PRO A 31 -27.03 15.34 -11.31
C PRO A 31 -25.84 16.18 -11.78
N VAL A 32 -25.77 17.45 -11.46
CA VAL A 32 -24.62 18.31 -11.81
C VAL A 32 -23.42 17.97 -10.95
N ALA A 33 -23.62 17.74 -9.66
CA ALA A 33 -22.55 17.36 -8.74
C ALA A 33 -22.03 15.96 -9.03
N ILE A 34 -22.93 14.99 -9.36
CA ILE A 34 -22.54 13.58 -9.65
C ILE A 34 -21.66 13.49 -10.91
N HIS A 35 -21.99 14.27 -11.95
CA HIS A 35 -21.33 14.21 -13.25
C HIS A 35 -20.28 15.31 -13.46
N GLY A 36 -20.13 16.21 -12.47
CA GLY A 36 -19.16 17.29 -12.50
C GLY A 36 -17.73 16.83 -12.15
N TYR A 37 -16.79 17.76 -12.24
CA TYR A 37 -15.45 17.54 -11.73
C TYR A 37 -15.42 17.49 -10.21
N SER A 38 -14.81 16.46 -9.65
CA SER A 38 -14.47 16.44 -8.24
C SER A 38 -13.27 17.37 -7.95
N PRO A 39 -13.12 17.86 -6.70
CA PRO A 39 -11.89 18.55 -6.30
C PRO A 39 -10.65 17.69 -6.55
N SER A 40 -9.56 18.30 -7.05
CA SER A 40 -8.33 17.57 -7.43
C SER A 40 -7.71 16.76 -6.31
N LEU A 41 -7.90 17.17 -5.05
CA LEU A 41 -7.41 16.46 -3.86
C LEU A 41 -8.45 15.52 -3.23
N GLY A 42 -9.55 15.26 -3.91
CA GLY A 42 -10.66 14.45 -3.42
C GLY A 42 -11.75 15.25 -2.70
N ILE A 43 -12.93 14.65 -2.57
CA ILE A 43 -14.10 15.25 -1.92
C ILE A 43 -13.85 15.34 -0.40
N PRO A 44 -13.90 16.53 0.23
CA PRO A 44 -13.57 16.71 1.64
C PRO A 44 -14.32 15.77 2.57
N SER A 45 -15.64 15.66 2.45
CA SER A 45 -16.45 14.77 3.31
C SER A 45 -16.08 13.30 3.21
N VAL A 46 -15.67 12.83 2.02
CA VAL A 46 -15.19 11.45 1.84
C VAL A 46 -13.84 11.25 2.52
N LYS A 47 -12.94 12.22 2.38
CA LYS A 47 -11.62 12.20 3.04
C LYS A 47 -11.75 12.20 4.56
N ASP A 48 -12.62 13.03 5.10
CA ASP A 48 -12.85 13.11 6.54
C ASP A 48 -13.44 11.79 7.07
N ALA A 49 -14.43 11.20 6.37
CA ALA A 49 -15.00 9.90 6.75
C ALA A 49 -13.95 8.75 6.73
N ILE A 50 -13.03 8.75 5.75
CA ILE A 50 -11.93 7.78 5.71
C ILE A 50 -11.00 7.99 6.90
N ALA A 51 -10.61 9.23 7.19
CA ALA A 51 -9.73 9.57 8.31
C ALA A 51 -10.35 9.14 9.65
N GLU A 52 -11.65 9.44 9.86
CA GLU A 52 -12.40 9.04 11.05
C GLU A 52 -12.41 7.52 11.23
N ASN A 53 -12.71 6.77 10.18
CA ASN A 53 -12.71 5.31 10.21
C ASN A 53 -11.31 4.74 10.57
N LEU A 54 -10.24 5.28 10.00
CA LEU A 54 -8.87 4.86 10.33
C LEU A 54 -8.51 5.19 11.79
N ASN A 55 -8.92 6.36 12.28
CA ASN A 55 -8.69 6.76 13.66
C ASN A 55 -9.42 5.84 14.66
N GLU A 56 -10.67 5.52 14.40
CA GLU A 56 -11.46 4.61 15.24
C GLU A 56 -10.87 3.20 15.27
N ARG A 57 -10.44 2.69 14.12
CA ARG A 57 -9.94 1.32 13.99
C ARG A 57 -8.53 1.12 14.51
N PHE A 58 -7.68 2.11 14.35
CA PHE A 58 -6.22 1.96 14.57
C PHE A 58 -5.66 2.93 15.60
N GLY A 59 -6.50 3.77 16.23
CA GLY A 59 -6.06 4.70 17.27
C GLY A 59 -5.19 5.85 16.73
N MET A 60 -5.38 6.22 15.46
CA MET A 60 -4.62 7.28 14.80
C MET A 60 -5.23 8.66 15.02
N ALA A 61 -4.58 9.71 14.54
CA ALA A 61 -5.03 11.10 14.60
C ALA A 61 -5.03 11.75 13.20
N TYR A 62 -5.54 11.02 12.21
CA TYR A 62 -5.63 11.53 10.83
C TYR A 62 -6.74 12.55 10.68
N THR A 63 -6.56 13.44 9.73
CA THR A 63 -7.57 14.36 9.20
C THR A 63 -7.72 14.14 7.70
N GLY A 64 -8.74 14.69 7.08
CA GLY A 64 -8.89 14.62 5.61
C GLY A 64 -7.66 15.10 4.83
N ASN A 65 -6.80 15.94 5.42
CA ASN A 65 -5.55 16.38 4.78
C ASN A 65 -4.50 15.28 4.63
N HIS A 66 -4.62 14.19 5.40
CA HIS A 66 -3.73 13.02 5.28
C HIS A 66 -4.25 12.00 4.26
N ILE A 67 -5.44 12.23 3.68
CA ILE A 67 -6.11 11.30 2.76
C ILE A 67 -6.03 11.84 1.34
N PHE A 68 -5.55 11.03 0.42
CA PHE A 68 -5.48 11.35 -1.00
C PHE A 68 -6.13 10.21 -1.83
N PRO A 69 -7.42 10.31 -2.18
CA PRO A 69 -8.09 9.31 -2.99
C PRO A 69 -7.51 9.20 -4.39
N THR A 70 -7.35 7.97 -4.88
CA THR A 70 -6.83 7.69 -6.21
C THR A 70 -7.68 6.64 -6.94
N THR A 71 -7.42 6.46 -8.22
CA THR A 71 -8.05 5.39 -9.01
C THR A 71 -7.33 4.06 -8.73
N GLY A 72 -7.75 3.39 -7.65
CA GLY A 72 -7.20 2.12 -7.20
C GLY A 72 -5.80 2.22 -6.59
N ALA A 73 -5.32 1.09 -6.05
CA ALA A 73 -4.01 0.98 -5.42
C ALA A 73 -2.85 1.27 -6.39
N ALA A 74 -2.98 0.90 -7.66
CA ALA A 74 -1.99 1.19 -8.69
C ALA A 74 -1.74 2.70 -8.86
N GLY A 75 -2.83 3.49 -8.84
CA GLY A 75 -2.75 4.96 -8.83
C GLY A 75 -2.06 5.48 -7.58
N ALA A 76 -2.45 4.99 -6.40
CA ALA A 76 -1.87 5.38 -5.12
C ALA A 76 -0.36 5.13 -5.08
N LEU A 77 0.06 3.91 -5.39
CA LEU A 77 1.48 3.52 -5.41
C LEU A 77 2.30 4.36 -6.40
N SER A 78 1.78 4.53 -7.63
CA SER A 78 2.48 5.32 -8.65
C SER A 78 2.64 6.78 -8.25
N HIS A 79 1.63 7.39 -7.63
CA HIS A 79 1.70 8.77 -7.14
C HIS A 79 2.62 8.89 -5.92
N ALA A 80 2.50 7.98 -4.94
CA ALA A 80 3.35 7.99 -3.75
C ALA A 80 4.83 7.87 -4.12
N MET A 81 5.20 6.90 -4.97
CA MET A 81 6.58 6.73 -5.43
C MET A 81 7.11 8.00 -6.11
N ARG A 82 6.34 8.58 -7.03
CA ARG A 82 6.74 9.81 -7.74
C ARG A 82 6.85 11.03 -6.82
N ALA A 83 6.08 11.08 -5.75
CA ALA A 83 6.11 12.20 -4.81
C ALA A 83 7.38 12.19 -3.94
N VAL A 84 7.93 11.01 -3.64
CA VAL A 84 9.02 10.84 -2.70
C VAL A 84 10.34 10.39 -3.32
N THR A 85 10.39 10.13 -4.63
CA THR A 85 11.63 9.74 -5.34
C THR A 85 11.98 10.68 -6.47
N LYS A 86 13.25 10.71 -6.83
CA LYS A 86 13.82 11.35 -8.01
C LYS A 86 14.60 10.33 -8.86
N PRO A 87 14.93 10.65 -10.12
CA PRO A 87 15.74 9.77 -10.94
C PRO A 87 17.07 9.40 -10.27
N GLY A 88 17.35 8.09 -10.21
CA GLY A 88 18.54 7.54 -9.59
C GLY A 88 18.35 7.03 -8.15
N ASP A 89 17.24 7.35 -7.50
CA ASP A 89 16.90 6.77 -6.20
C ASP A 89 16.56 5.28 -6.33
N GLU A 90 16.69 4.55 -5.23
CA GLU A 90 16.34 3.13 -5.13
C GLU A 90 15.08 2.93 -4.27
N ILE A 91 14.27 1.98 -4.71
CA ILE A 91 13.13 1.44 -3.94
C ILE A 91 13.44 -0.02 -3.65
N ILE A 92 13.43 -0.41 -2.38
CA ILE A 92 13.59 -1.81 -1.96
C ILE A 92 12.21 -2.44 -1.80
N THR A 93 12.05 -3.68 -2.28
CA THR A 93 10.92 -4.56 -1.95
C THR A 93 11.41 -5.97 -1.64
N PHE A 94 10.52 -6.82 -1.10
CA PHE A 94 10.84 -8.16 -0.62
C PHE A 94 10.19 -9.22 -1.51
N ALA A 95 10.96 -10.20 -1.94
CA ALA A 95 10.42 -11.34 -2.70
C ALA A 95 9.66 -12.32 -1.77
N PRO A 96 8.61 -13.00 -2.25
CA PRO A 96 7.94 -12.74 -3.53
C PRO A 96 7.14 -11.43 -3.47
N TYR A 97 7.01 -10.73 -4.58
CA TYR A 97 6.35 -9.44 -4.65
C TYR A 97 5.40 -9.36 -5.84
N PHE A 98 4.47 -8.39 -5.80
CA PHE A 98 3.54 -8.15 -6.88
C PHE A 98 4.27 -7.60 -8.13
N PRO A 99 4.24 -8.30 -9.28
CA PRO A 99 5.10 -7.97 -10.42
C PRO A 99 4.94 -6.55 -10.98
N GLU A 100 3.76 -5.94 -10.79
CA GLU A 100 3.50 -4.59 -11.28
C GLU A 100 4.27 -3.49 -10.52
N TYR A 101 4.92 -3.79 -9.41
CA TYR A 101 5.82 -2.83 -8.77
C TYR A 101 6.97 -2.40 -9.71
N GLN A 102 7.44 -3.28 -10.60
CA GLN A 102 8.48 -2.94 -11.56
C GLN A 102 8.10 -1.78 -12.48
N PRO A 103 6.97 -1.81 -13.22
CA PRO A 103 6.55 -0.68 -14.05
C PRO A 103 6.25 0.59 -13.23
N TYR A 104 5.74 0.49 -12.00
CA TYR A 104 5.49 1.67 -11.16
C TYR A 104 6.81 2.36 -10.76
N VAL A 105 7.79 1.59 -10.28
CA VAL A 105 9.12 2.09 -9.91
C VAL A 105 9.84 2.68 -11.12
N LYS A 106 9.81 1.97 -12.25
CA LYS A 106 10.39 2.48 -13.52
C LYS A 106 9.71 3.78 -13.95
N GLY A 107 8.38 3.89 -13.81
CA GLY A 107 7.62 5.07 -14.11
C GLY A 107 7.94 6.27 -13.21
N ALA A 108 8.44 6.04 -12.01
CA ALA A 108 8.98 7.06 -11.11
C ALA A 108 10.43 7.45 -11.39
N GLY A 109 11.11 6.75 -12.32
CA GLY A 109 12.51 6.98 -12.64
C GLY A 109 13.50 6.36 -11.64
N ALA A 110 13.01 5.54 -10.72
CA ALA A 110 13.79 4.89 -9.68
C ALA A 110 14.23 3.46 -10.10
N LYS A 111 15.16 2.90 -9.35
CA LYS A 111 15.62 1.51 -9.48
C LYS A 111 14.92 0.64 -8.44
N LEU A 112 14.38 -0.51 -8.87
CA LEU A 112 13.86 -1.51 -7.95
C LEU A 112 14.96 -2.48 -7.52
N THR A 113 15.20 -2.57 -6.22
CA THR A 113 16.09 -3.56 -5.60
C THR A 113 15.23 -4.57 -4.84
N ILE A 114 15.46 -5.85 -5.12
CA ILE A 114 14.66 -6.95 -4.58
C ILE A 114 15.47 -7.70 -3.53
N VAL A 115 15.00 -7.71 -2.31
CA VAL A 115 15.55 -8.53 -1.23
C VAL A 115 15.01 -9.96 -1.39
N PRO A 116 15.89 -10.99 -1.43
CA PRO A 116 15.47 -12.38 -1.55
C PRO A 116 14.58 -12.80 -0.37
N ALA A 117 13.66 -13.71 -0.64
CA ALA A 117 12.74 -14.23 0.36
C ALA A 117 13.49 -14.99 1.48
N ASP A 118 12.93 -14.92 2.69
CA ASP A 118 13.03 -16.02 3.63
C ASP A 118 11.98 -17.07 3.18
N THR A 119 12.44 -18.18 2.65
CA THR A 119 11.55 -19.19 2.05
C THR A 119 10.91 -20.13 3.08
N GLU A 120 11.27 -20.01 4.34
CA GLU A 120 10.71 -20.84 5.40
C GLU A 120 9.34 -20.32 5.85
N ASN A 121 9.22 -19.01 6.05
CA ASN A 121 7.99 -18.38 6.57
C ASN A 121 7.58 -17.10 5.84
N PHE A 122 8.33 -16.68 4.84
CA PHE A 122 8.12 -15.45 4.05
C PHE A 122 8.09 -14.16 4.90
N GLN A 123 8.72 -14.16 6.05
CA GLN A 123 9.04 -12.93 6.76
C GLN A 123 10.23 -12.24 6.10
N ILE A 124 10.53 -10.99 6.49
CA ILE A 124 11.65 -10.25 5.93
C ILE A 124 12.98 -10.96 6.26
N ASN A 125 13.76 -11.25 5.22
CA ASN A 125 15.15 -11.67 5.37
C ASN A 125 16.00 -10.43 5.72
N PHE A 126 16.15 -10.18 7.00
CA PHE A 126 16.78 -8.95 7.49
C PHE A 126 18.27 -8.88 7.16
N ASP A 127 18.99 -10.00 7.13
CA ASP A 127 20.42 -9.99 6.77
C ASP A 127 20.61 -9.53 5.31
N ALA A 128 19.79 -10.06 4.41
CA ALA A 128 19.79 -9.64 3.02
C ALA A 128 19.26 -8.20 2.83
N PHE A 129 18.28 -7.79 3.65
CA PHE A 129 17.76 -6.42 3.63
C PHE A 129 18.83 -5.42 4.05
N GLU A 130 19.49 -5.64 5.18
CA GLU A 130 20.54 -4.76 5.68
C GLU A 130 21.73 -4.67 4.71
N ALA A 131 22.07 -5.78 4.04
CA ALA A 131 23.09 -5.79 3.00
C ALA A 131 22.69 -5.02 1.72
N ALA A 132 21.39 -4.90 1.43
CA ALA A 132 20.89 -4.14 0.29
C ALA A 132 20.77 -2.63 0.54
N LEU A 133 20.75 -2.20 1.80
CA LEU A 133 20.63 -0.79 2.17
C LEU A 133 21.89 0.00 1.77
N ASN A 134 21.65 1.16 1.15
CA ASN A 134 22.70 2.09 0.75
C ASN A 134 22.12 3.52 0.69
N PRO A 135 22.94 4.58 0.59
CA PRO A 135 22.47 5.98 0.62
C PRO A 135 21.56 6.42 -0.54
N ASN A 136 21.35 5.59 -1.56
CA ASN A 136 20.40 5.90 -2.65
C ASN A 136 18.99 5.36 -2.34
N VAL A 137 18.83 4.56 -1.28
CA VAL A 137 17.53 3.99 -0.91
C VAL A 137 16.65 5.09 -0.33
N GLN A 138 15.57 5.42 -1.05
CA GLN A 138 14.61 6.44 -0.67
C GLN A 138 13.31 5.85 -0.16
N VAL A 139 12.97 4.62 -0.60
CA VAL A 139 11.71 3.96 -0.25
C VAL A 139 11.94 2.49 0.06
N VAL A 140 11.24 2.01 1.08
CA VAL A 140 11.00 0.59 1.30
C VAL A 140 9.51 0.31 1.08
N LEU A 141 9.21 -0.60 0.17
CA LEU A 141 7.86 -0.99 -0.21
C LEU A 141 7.54 -2.38 0.35
N ILE A 142 6.54 -2.46 1.20
CA ILE A 142 6.03 -3.73 1.74
C ILE A 142 4.62 -3.99 1.23
N ASN A 143 4.25 -5.27 1.18
CA ASN A 143 2.90 -5.74 0.88
C ASN A 143 2.53 -6.82 1.92
N THR A 144 1.60 -6.50 2.78
CA THR A 144 1.17 -7.42 3.87
C THR A 144 -0.30 -7.17 4.23
N PRO A 145 -1.17 -8.21 4.13
CA PRO A 145 -0.90 -9.56 3.61
C PRO A 145 -0.37 -9.55 2.19
N ASN A 146 0.58 -10.43 1.89
CA ASN A 146 1.37 -10.38 0.66
C ASN A 146 0.68 -11.07 -0.54
N ASN A 147 0.79 -10.47 -1.69
CA ASN A 147 0.57 -11.11 -2.99
C ASN A 147 1.93 -11.41 -3.64
N PRO A 148 2.31 -12.69 -3.90
CA PRO A 148 1.45 -13.87 -3.97
C PRO A 148 1.51 -14.82 -2.76
N SER A 149 2.36 -14.61 -1.75
CA SER A 149 2.62 -15.62 -0.71
C SER A 149 1.49 -15.78 0.31
N GLY A 150 0.64 -14.77 0.48
CA GLY A 150 -0.35 -14.71 1.56
C GLY A 150 0.25 -14.42 2.95
N ALA A 151 1.56 -14.25 3.05
CA ALA A 151 2.23 -14.01 4.33
C ALA A 151 1.80 -12.68 4.95
N VAL A 152 1.56 -12.72 6.26
CA VAL A 152 1.31 -11.54 7.10
C VAL A 152 2.59 -11.24 7.89
N TYR A 153 3.09 -10.02 7.79
CA TYR A 153 4.23 -9.61 8.62
C TYR A 153 3.81 -9.41 10.06
N SER A 154 4.57 -10.00 10.98
CA SER A 154 4.32 -9.87 12.41
C SER A 154 4.60 -8.43 12.90
N ALA A 155 4.01 -8.08 14.05
CA ALA A 155 4.31 -6.80 14.70
C ALA A 155 5.81 -6.64 15.00
N ASP A 156 6.49 -7.73 15.37
CA ASP A 156 7.93 -7.70 15.65
C ASP A 156 8.75 -7.51 14.37
N THR A 157 8.32 -8.11 13.25
CA THR A 157 8.91 -7.86 11.94
C THR A 157 8.81 -6.38 11.56
N LEU A 158 7.63 -5.77 11.70
CA LEU A 158 7.43 -4.35 11.37
C LEU A 158 8.21 -3.43 12.33
N LYS A 159 8.25 -3.72 13.62
CA LYS A 159 9.06 -2.94 14.59
C LYS A 159 10.55 -3.01 14.27
N ARG A 160 11.06 -4.20 13.94
CA ARG A 160 12.47 -4.35 13.53
C ARG A 160 12.75 -3.57 12.25
N LEU A 161 11.87 -3.65 11.26
CA LEU A 161 11.98 -2.86 10.03
C LEU A 161 12.05 -1.37 10.34
N ALA A 162 11.11 -0.84 11.13
CA ALA A 162 11.07 0.56 11.51
C ALA A 162 12.34 1.02 12.25
N ALA A 163 12.86 0.19 13.16
CA ALA A 163 14.10 0.49 13.89
C ALA A 163 15.31 0.59 12.95
N ILE A 164 15.43 -0.33 11.98
CA ILE A 164 16.51 -0.30 10.98
C ILE A 164 16.39 0.97 10.12
N LEU A 165 15.19 1.29 9.63
CA LEU A 165 14.96 2.48 8.82
C LEU A 165 15.30 3.75 9.58
N THR A 166 14.87 3.87 10.84
CA THR A 166 15.19 5.00 11.70
C THR A 166 16.70 5.19 11.87
N ALA A 167 17.44 4.11 12.11
CA ALA A 167 18.90 4.16 12.23
C ALA A 167 19.57 4.60 10.90
N LYS A 168 19.09 4.06 9.77
CA LYS A 168 19.64 4.36 8.45
C LYS A 168 19.33 5.78 7.97
N GLN A 169 18.19 6.35 8.32
CA GLN A 169 17.88 7.77 8.07
C GLN A 169 18.90 8.68 8.74
N VAL A 170 19.29 8.36 9.97
CA VAL A 170 20.34 9.12 10.70
C VAL A 170 21.69 8.94 10.01
N GLU A 171 22.05 7.70 9.64
CA GLU A 171 23.33 7.38 8.99
C GLU A 171 23.47 8.05 7.60
N TYR A 172 22.40 8.03 6.80
CA TYR A 172 22.42 8.55 5.43
C TYR A 172 22.11 10.05 5.34
N GLY A 173 21.54 10.64 6.40
CA GLY A 173 21.23 12.06 6.47
C GLY A 173 20.02 12.49 5.63
N HIS A 174 19.12 11.55 5.32
CA HIS A 174 17.87 11.83 4.62
C HIS A 174 16.75 10.84 5.06
N ASP A 175 15.49 11.21 4.79
CA ASP A 175 14.34 10.37 5.08
C ASP A 175 14.31 9.13 4.18
N ILE A 176 13.88 7.98 4.74
CA ILE A 176 13.55 6.77 4.01
C ILE A 176 12.06 6.50 4.25
N PHE A 177 11.27 6.56 3.21
CA PHE A 177 9.82 6.36 3.29
C PHE A 177 9.46 4.88 3.33
N LEU A 178 8.55 4.50 4.22
CA LEU A 178 7.91 3.19 4.20
C LEU A 178 6.56 3.30 3.48
N ILE A 179 6.41 2.61 2.35
CA ILE A 179 5.14 2.47 1.65
C ILE A 179 4.58 1.08 1.97
N SER A 180 3.38 1.03 2.51
CA SER A 180 2.66 -0.22 2.79
C SER A 180 1.48 -0.38 1.84
N ASP A 181 1.51 -1.42 1.03
CA ASP A 181 0.43 -1.81 0.12
C ASP A 181 -0.44 -2.87 0.80
N GLU A 182 -1.69 -2.52 1.11
CA GLU A 182 -2.54 -3.29 2.01
C GLU A 182 -3.92 -3.66 1.44
N PRO A 183 -4.04 -4.10 0.18
CA PRO A 183 -5.35 -4.41 -0.41
C PRO A 183 -6.03 -5.59 0.28
N TYR A 184 -5.27 -6.45 0.96
CA TYR A 184 -5.75 -7.68 1.60
C TYR A 184 -5.85 -7.60 3.12
N ARG A 185 -5.77 -6.40 3.71
CA ARG A 185 -5.78 -6.19 5.18
C ARG A 185 -6.92 -6.92 5.90
N GLU A 186 -8.10 -6.93 5.30
CA GLU A 186 -9.29 -7.54 5.89
C GLU A 186 -9.43 -9.04 5.58
N ILE A 187 -8.51 -9.59 4.77
CA ILE A 187 -8.56 -11.00 4.32
C ILE A 187 -7.39 -11.74 4.97
N VAL A 188 -7.53 -12.04 6.25
CA VAL A 188 -6.58 -12.85 7.03
C VAL A 188 -7.28 -14.08 7.57
N PHE A 189 -6.54 -15.19 7.66
CA PHE A 189 -7.04 -16.51 8.04
C PHE A 189 -6.25 -17.06 9.25
N ASP A 190 -6.71 -18.16 9.80
CA ASP A 190 -6.03 -18.94 10.85
C ASP A 190 -5.71 -18.13 12.11
N GLY A 191 -6.54 -17.14 12.43
CA GLY A 191 -6.34 -16.28 13.60
C GLY A 191 -5.17 -15.29 13.48
N ALA A 192 -4.60 -15.13 12.30
CA ALA A 192 -3.58 -14.13 12.06
C ALA A 192 -4.14 -12.71 12.28
N THR A 193 -3.29 -11.83 12.77
CA THR A 193 -3.62 -10.40 12.93
C THR A 193 -2.68 -9.60 12.04
N GLN A 194 -3.26 -8.73 11.21
CA GLN A 194 -2.51 -7.77 10.42
C GLN A 194 -2.23 -6.51 11.25
N PRO A 195 -1.00 -6.27 11.69
CA PRO A 195 -0.65 -5.03 12.38
C PRO A 195 -0.83 -3.82 11.46
N TYR A 196 -1.13 -2.65 12.05
CA TYR A 196 -1.14 -1.40 11.29
C TYR A 196 0.29 -0.83 11.26
N PRO A 197 0.87 -0.57 10.07
CA PRO A 197 2.29 -0.23 9.97
C PRO A 197 2.62 1.22 10.32
N ALA A 198 1.64 2.11 10.51
CA ALA A 198 1.84 3.51 10.88
C ALA A 198 1.79 3.72 12.40
#